data_d40efe43294b02bc8ad3b3c1f614f488
#
_entry.id   d40efe43294b02bc8ad3b3c1f614f488
#
_cell.length_a   1.000
_cell.length_b   1.000
_cell.length_c   1.000
_cell.angle_alpha   90.00
_cell.angle_beta   90.00
_cell.angle_gamma   90.00
#
_symmetry.space_group_name_H-M   'P 1'
#
loop_
_entity.id
_entity.type
_entity.pdbx_description
1 polymer ?
#
loop_
_entity_poly.entity_id
_entity_poly.type
_entity_poly.pdbx_seq_one_letter_code
_entity_poly.pdbx_strand_id
1 'polypeptide(L)'
;YIYSVEIMNTGIVSEILQISGLGSEENHNVFTRKEGKIEYAVTPSEEVGNMVLGWIEKNPFSSLLTINNDMPVLTDENISIAQKWFEDELTIIGLHSFNPALIGIFKSNKEINQFASDIFKVLGLGINRVNVETENFEDWMSTHDISNLPMDKLKEMRSGVLSEVVDFRNTRSISVEDGVQKISQMLFQQFGKNGFSKDMDIQAQSDGTVRLLSLVPALYDAMKSAKTVIIDELDHSIHSHLVRELVRYFSSQDTNGQLIFTTHQTCLLNQDFLRTDEAWMVEKKDGGSHMYSLNDFKIHNTINIENGYMEGRYGAIPFIGELNM
;
A
#
# COMPACT_ATOMS: atom_id res chain seq x y z
N TYR A 1 9.10 18.69 3.00
CA TYR A 1 7.91 19.20 3.69
C TYR A 1 7.69 18.44 4.99
N ILE A 2 7.07 19.12 5.96
CA ILE A 2 6.57 18.52 7.21
C ILE A 2 5.07 18.81 7.25
N TYR A 3 4.27 17.75 7.32
CA TYR A 3 2.81 17.87 7.43
C TYR A 3 2.35 17.18 8.72
N SER A 4 1.63 17.91 9.54
CA SER A 4 1.14 17.43 10.85
C SER A 4 -0.35 17.67 10.98
N VAL A 5 -1.08 16.67 11.44
CA VAL A 5 -2.53 16.74 11.68
C VAL A 5 -2.85 16.17 13.05
N GLU A 6 -3.63 16.90 13.82
CA GLU A 6 -4.21 16.42 15.07
C GLU A 6 -5.73 16.30 14.90
N ILE A 7 -6.26 15.13 15.17
CA ILE A 7 -7.67 14.78 14.95
C ILE A 7 -8.30 14.36 16.27
N MET A 8 -9.47 14.93 16.57
CA MET A 8 -10.32 14.53 17.69
C MET A 8 -11.67 14.01 17.17
N ASN A 9 -12.52 13.54 18.07
CA ASN A 9 -13.88 13.06 17.72
C ASN A 9 -14.77 14.11 17.04
N THR A 10 -14.41 15.39 17.15
CA THR A 10 -15.12 16.54 16.58
C THR A 10 -14.57 16.99 15.23
N GLY A 11 -13.42 16.50 14.81
CA GLY A 11 -12.76 16.88 13.56
C GLY A 11 -11.28 17.14 13.71
N ILE A 12 -10.69 17.79 12.72
CA ILE A 12 -9.30 18.23 12.73
C ILE A 12 -9.18 19.49 13.60
N VAL A 13 -8.41 19.39 14.69
CA VAL A 13 -8.20 20.49 15.64
C VAL A 13 -6.93 21.28 15.36
N SER A 14 -5.93 20.64 14.76
CA SER A 14 -4.70 21.29 14.30
C SER A 14 -4.23 20.67 12.99
N GLU A 15 -3.78 21.49 12.07
CA GLU A 15 -3.21 21.06 10.78
C GLU A 15 -2.12 22.05 10.38
N ILE A 16 -0.91 21.55 10.11
CA ILE A 16 0.26 22.38 9.84
C ILE A 16 1.01 21.80 8.64
N LEU A 17 1.33 22.64 7.67
CA LEU A 17 2.26 22.33 6.59
C LEU A 17 3.45 23.29 6.66
N GLN A 18 4.65 22.74 6.63
CA GLN A 18 5.90 23.49 6.71
C GLN A 18 6.89 23.00 5.63
N ILE A 19 7.74 23.89 5.18
CA ILE A 19 8.95 23.57 4.44
C ILE A 19 10.05 23.33 5.47
N SER A 20 10.70 22.15 5.42
CA SER A 20 11.78 21.81 6.35
C SER A 20 13.04 22.59 6.04
N GLY A 21 13.68 23.14 7.07
CA GLY A 21 15.01 23.76 6.99
C GLY A 21 16.18 22.78 7.03
N LEU A 22 15.94 21.44 6.91
CA LEU A 22 16.96 20.38 6.88
C LEU A 22 17.97 20.46 8.05
N GLY A 23 17.48 20.79 9.24
CA GLY A 23 18.25 20.73 10.49
C GLY A 23 19.21 21.89 10.75
N SER A 24 19.51 22.75 9.77
CA SER A 24 20.40 23.90 9.92
C SER A 24 19.67 25.25 9.85
N GLU A 25 18.45 25.27 9.34
CA GLU A 25 17.60 26.43 9.18
C GLU A 25 16.26 26.22 9.88
N GLU A 26 15.55 27.31 10.17
CA GLU A 26 14.21 27.23 10.74
C GLU A 26 13.21 26.71 9.69
N ASN A 27 12.20 25.95 10.16
CA ASN A 27 11.11 25.53 9.30
C ASN A 27 10.24 26.74 8.93
N HIS A 28 9.80 26.81 7.68
CA HIS A 28 8.93 27.89 7.20
C HIS A 28 7.49 27.38 7.08
N ASN A 29 6.56 28.05 7.77
CA ASN A 29 5.15 27.71 7.67
C ASN A 29 4.60 28.03 6.27
N VAL A 30 3.89 27.09 5.68
CA VAL A 30 3.05 27.28 4.48
C VAL A 30 1.65 27.65 4.93
N PHE A 31 1.09 26.86 5.84
CA PHE A 31 -0.12 27.23 6.57
C PHE A 31 -0.15 26.59 7.97
N THR A 32 -0.94 27.21 8.85
CA THR A 32 -1.29 26.66 10.16
C THR A 32 -2.79 26.83 10.37
N ARG A 33 -3.51 25.73 10.60
CA ARG A 33 -4.90 25.71 11.03
C ARG A 33 -4.96 25.27 12.48
N LYS A 34 -5.52 26.07 13.34
CA LYS A 34 -5.67 25.77 14.76
C LYS A 34 -6.88 26.52 15.34
N GLU A 35 -7.68 25.85 16.17
CA GLU A 35 -8.82 26.44 16.87
C GLU A 35 -9.77 27.21 15.95
N GLY A 36 -10.03 26.67 14.74
CA GLY A 36 -10.93 27.29 13.75
C GLY A 36 -10.33 28.47 12.98
N LYS A 37 -9.06 28.84 13.23
CA LYS A 37 -8.34 29.89 12.49
C LYS A 37 -7.34 29.27 11.54
N ILE A 38 -7.10 29.95 10.42
CA ILE A 38 -6.09 29.53 9.44
C ILE A 38 -5.19 30.71 9.16
N GLU A 39 -3.90 30.48 9.34
CA GLU A 39 -2.82 31.43 8.96
C GLU A 39 -2.13 30.86 7.73
N TYR A 40 -1.96 31.67 6.69
CA TYR A 40 -1.34 31.27 5.43
C TYR A 40 -0.08 32.12 5.19
N ALA A 41 0.97 31.48 4.62
CA ALA A 41 2.13 32.24 4.13
C ALA A 41 1.74 33.09 2.92
N VAL A 42 0.94 32.58 2.01
CA VAL A 42 0.32 33.29 0.90
C VAL A 42 -1.17 33.45 1.20
N THR A 43 -1.54 34.62 1.71
CA THR A 43 -2.93 34.88 2.13
C THR A 43 -3.87 34.87 0.93
N PRO A 44 -4.90 34.03 0.91
CA PRO A 44 -5.91 34.01 -0.14
C PRO A 44 -6.78 35.28 -0.08
N SER A 45 -7.58 35.53 -1.12
CA SER A 45 -8.59 36.59 -1.05
C SER A 45 -9.60 36.33 0.08
N GLU A 46 -10.23 37.36 0.60
CA GLU A 46 -11.24 37.24 1.66
C GLU A 46 -12.39 36.30 1.28
N GLU A 47 -12.82 36.36 0.02
CA GLU A 47 -13.85 35.47 -0.53
C GLU A 47 -13.45 34.01 -0.46
N VAL A 48 -12.22 33.66 -0.88
CA VAL A 48 -11.66 32.31 -0.81
C VAL A 48 -11.50 31.85 0.63
N GLY A 49 -10.96 32.70 1.51
CA GLY A 49 -10.83 32.39 2.93
C GLY A 49 -12.16 32.04 3.59
N ASN A 50 -13.21 32.83 3.34
CA ASN A 50 -14.55 32.58 3.85
C ASN A 50 -15.16 31.29 3.28
N MET A 51 -14.92 30.99 2.01
CA MET A 51 -15.38 29.74 1.38
C MET A 51 -14.71 28.52 2.02
N VAL A 52 -13.41 28.54 2.25
CA VAL A 52 -12.66 27.45 2.91
C VAL A 52 -13.16 27.24 4.34
N LEU A 53 -13.34 28.32 5.12
CA LEU A 53 -13.88 28.24 6.47
C LEU A 53 -15.31 27.63 6.49
N GLY A 54 -16.18 28.07 5.59
CA GLY A 54 -17.54 27.55 5.47
C GLY A 54 -17.58 26.05 5.05
N TRP A 55 -16.56 25.58 4.28
CA TRP A 55 -16.42 24.17 3.97
C TRP A 55 -15.99 23.37 5.19
N ILE A 56 -15.02 23.86 5.95
CA ILE A 56 -14.52 23.20 7.18
C ILE A 56 -15.62 23.06 8.23
N GLU A 57 -16.46 24.09 8.41
CA GLU A 57 -17.59 24.04 9.34
C GLU A 57 -18.58 22.90 9.01
N LYS A 58 -18.79 22.64 7.73
CA LYS A 58 -19.67 21.56 7.26
C LYS A 58 -18.98 20.19 7.23
N ASN A 59 -17.65 20.18 7.07
CA ASN A 59 -16.83 18.97 6.90
C ASN A 59 -15.62 19.01 7.85
N PRO A 60 -15.82 18.85 9.17
CA PRO A 60 -14.77 19.09 10.16
C PRO A 60 -13.57 18.14 10.07
N PHE A 61 -13.73 17.01 9.38
CA PHE A 61 -12.64 16.04 9.13
C PHE A 61 -11.90 16.27 7.82
N SER A 62 -12.28 17.25 7.00
CA SER A 62 -11.56 17.57 5.78
C SER A 62 -10.30 18.38 6.07
N SER A 63 -9.15 17.92 5.55
CA SER A 63 -7.89 18.64 5.58
C SER A 63 -7.89 19.77 4.54
N LEU A 64 -7.02 20.78 4.71
CA LEU A 64 -6.82 21.84 3.70
C LEU A 64 -6.31 21.26 2.37
N LEU A 65 -5.49 20.20 2.42
CA LEU A 65 -5.01 19.53 1.22
C LEU A 65 -6.18 18.88 0.47
N THR A 66 -7.10 18.20 1.17
CA THR A 66 -8.31 17.62 0.57
C THR A 66 -9.24 18.69 -0.01
N ILE A 67 -9.45 19.80 0.73
CA ILE A 67 -10.29 20.90 0.26
C ILE A 67 -9.70 21.51 -1.03
N ASN A 68 -8.39 21.69 -1.08
CA ASN A 68 -7.74 22.26 -2.27
C ASN A 68 -7.73 21.28 -3.45
N ASN A 69 -7.79 19.96 -3.21
CA ASN A 69 -7.98 18.96 -4.25
C ASN A 69 -9.37 19.06 -4.88
N ASP A 70 -10.41 19.12 -4.03
CA ASP A 70 -11.80 19.18 -4.48
C ASP A 70 -12.14 20.52 -5.12
N MET A 71 -11.51 21.60 -4.62
CA MET A 71 -11.66 22.97 -5.08
C MET A 71 -10.28 23.67 -5.09
N PRO A 72 -9.56 23.71 -6.22
CA PRO A 72 -8.23 24.28 -6.32
C PRO A 72 -8.26 25.82 -6.24
N VAL A 73 -8.52 26.35 -5.04
CA VAL A 73 -8.69 27.79 -4.77
C VAL A 73 -7.51 28.41 -4.04
N LEU A 74 -6.67 27.60 -3.39
CA LEU A 74 -5.45 28.06 -2.75
C LEU A 74 -4.31 28.09 -3.76
N THR A 75 -3.73 29.26 -3.97
CA THR A 75 -2.75 29.51 -5.03
C THR A 75 -1.30 29.28 -4.61
N ASP A 76 -1.04 28.90 -3.35
CA ASP A 76 0.30 28.58 -2.89
C ASP A 76 0.79 27.27 -3.52
N GLU A 77 1.90 27.37 -4.28
CA GLU A 77 2.51 26.22 -4.98
C GLU A 77 2.91 25.09 -4.01
N ASN A 78 3.32 25.43 -2.79
CA ASN A 78 3.73 24.46 -1.78
C ASN A 78 2.56 23.57 -1.33
N ILE A 79 1.35 24.11 -1.28
CA ILE A 79 0.13 23.34 -0.99
C ILE A 79 -0.10 22.33 -2.12
N SER A 80 0.01 22.76 -3.37
CA SER A 80 -0.17 21.89 -4.53
C SER A 80 0.90 20.79 -4.63
N ILE A 81 2.16 21.12 -4.28
CA ILE A 81 3.24 20.12 -4.24
C ILE A 81 2.97 19.07 -3.16
N ALA A 82 2.62 19.50 -1.95
CA ALA A 82 2.32 18.59 -0.85
C ALA A 82 1.10 17.67 -1.19
N GLN A 83 0.06 18.25 -1.78
CA GLN A 83 -1.12 17.52 -2.22
C GLN A 83 -0.77 16.44 -3.26
N LYS A 84 -0.04 16.80 -4.31
CA LYS A 84 0.40 15.85 -5.35
C LYS A 84 1.23 14.71 -4.79
N TRP A 85 2.04 14.96 -3.75
CA TRP A 85 2.78 13.89 -3.10
C TRP A 85 1.85 12.83 -2.50
N PHE A 86 0.76 13.25 -1.82
CA PHE A 86 -0.23 12.30 -1.28
C PHE A 86 -1.00 11.55 -2.38
N GLU A 87 -1.24 12.18 -3.52
CA GLU A 87 -2.00 11.60 -4.63
C GLU A 87 -1.16 10.66 -5.51
N ASP A 88 0.05 11.11 -5.87
CA ASP A 88 0.85 10.48 -6.90
C ASP A 88 1.98 9.61 -6.33
N GLU A 89 2.55 10.01 -5.17
CA GLU A 89 3.78 9.42 -4.63
C GLU A 89 3.54 8.51 -3.41
N LEU A 90 2.36 8.56 -2.80
CA LEU A 90 2.01 7.73 -1.65
C LEU A 90 1.01 6.65 -2.02
N THR A 91 1.38 5.40 -1.75
CA THR A 91 0.46 4.25 -1.87
C THR A 91 0.27 3.59 -0.50
N ILE A 92 -0.98 3.42 -0.06
CA ILE A 92 -1.31 2.75 1.21
C ILE A 92 -2.11 1.49 0.92
N ILE A 93 -1.61 0.34 1.40
CA ILE A 93 -2.25 -0.96 1.25
C ILE A 93 -2.63 -1.47 2.63
N GLY A 94 -3.92 -1.48 2.95
CA GLY A 94 -4.45 -2.09 4.16
C GLY A 94 -4.55 -3.62 4.05
N LEU A 95 -4.85 -4.26 5.17
CA LEU A 95 -4.96 -5.72 5.27
C LEU A 95 -5.90 -6.33 4.22
N HIS A 96 -7.06 -5.73 4.03
CA HIS A 96 -8.10 -6.19 3.10
C HIS A 96 -8.15 -5.39 1.80
N SER A 97 -7.13 -4.57 1.53
CA SER A 97 -7.07 -3.82 0.29
C SER A 97 -6.93 -4.76 -0.91
N PHE A 98 -7.82 -4.61 -1.86
CA PHE A 98 -7.77 -5.29 -3.14
C PHE A 98 -7.80 -4.25 -4.26
N ASN A 99 -6.94 -4.43 -5.25
CA ASN A 99 -6.94 -3.57 -6.44
C ASN A 99 -7.80 -4.20 -7.54
N PRO A 100 -9.00 -3.67 -7.82
CA PRO A 100 -9.87 -4.21 -8.86
C PRO A 100 -9.28 -4.07 -10.27
N ALA A 101 -8.31 -3.18 -10.46
CA ALA A 101 -7.62 -2.97 -11.73
C ALA A 101 -6.41 -3.90 -11.92
N LEU A 102 -6.15 -4.85 -11.01
CA LEU A 102 -4.93 -5.67 -11.02
C LEU A 102 -4.67 -6.34 -12.38
N ILE A 103 -5.67 -7.00 -12.95
CA ILE A 103 -5.55 -7.64 -14.29
C ILE A 103 -5.22 -6.61 -15.36
N GLY A 104 -5.88 -5.45 -15.33
CA GLY A 104 -5.63 -4.35 -16.26
C GLY A 104 -4.20 -3.84 -16.18
N ILE A 105 -3.66 -3.68 -14.97
CA ILE A 105 -2.28 -3.28 -14.71
C ILE A 105 -1.31 -4.29 -15.34
N PHE A 106 -1.49 -5.58 -15.06
CA PHE A 106 -0.64 -6.63 -15.61
C PHE A 106 -0.80 -6.80 -17.14
N LYS A 107 -1.99 -6.56 -17.69
CA LYS A 107 -2.25 -6.59 -19.12
C LYS A 107 -1.56 -5.44 -19.87
N SER A 108 -1.59 -4.24 -19.30
CA SER A 108 -1.08 -3.02 -19.94
C SER A 108 0.41 -2.75 -19.68
N ASN A 109 0.96 -3.24 -18.57
CA ASN A 109 2.33 -2.95 -18.16
C ASN A 109 3.22 -4.22 -18.18
N LYS A 110 4.02 -4.36 -19.25
CA LYS A 110 4.93 -5.49 -19.41
C LYS A 110 6.07 -5.51 -18.38
N GLU A 111 6.48 -4.35 -17.87
CA GLU A 111 7.55 -4.25 -16.88
C GLU A 111 7.08 -4.77 -15.53
N ILE A 112 5.88 -4.43 -15.09
CA ILE A 112 5.26 -4.98 -13.86
C ILE A 112 5.10 -6.49 -14.00
N ASN A 113 4.70 -6.98 -15.16
CA ASN A 113 4.54 -8.41 -15.43
C ASN A 113 5.88 -9.17 -15.33
N GLN A 114 6.94 -8.60 -15.92
CA GLN A 114 8.28 -9.16 -15.80
C GLN A 114 8.78 -9.11 -14.36
N PHE A 115 8.59 -7.99 -13.67
CA PHE A 115 8.96 -7.80 -12.27
C PHE A 115 8.27 -8.82 -11.34
N ALA A 116 6.98 -9.11 -11.54
CA ALA A 116 6.28 -10.16 -10.82
C ALA A 116 6.95 -11.52 -11.02
N SER A 117 7.24 -11.85 -12.28
CA SER A 117 7.90 -13.11 -12.62
C SER A 117 9.28 -13.24 -11.95
N ASP A 118 10.04 -12.15 -11.89
CA ASP A 118 11.36 -12.12 -11.26
C ASP A 118 11.27 -12.25 -9.73
N ILE A 119 10.34 -11.55 -9.09
CA ILE A 119 10.09 -11.70 -7.64
C ILE A 119 9.71 -13.14 -7.31
N PHE A 120 8.79 -13.77 -8.04
CA PHE A 120 8.37 -15.13 -7.75
C PHE A 120 9.49 -16.15 -7.93
N LYS A 121 10.41 -15.92 -8.88
CA LYS A 121 11.63 -16.74 -9.03
C LYS A 121 12.59 -16.54 -7.86
N VAL A 122 12.87 -15.29 -7.48
CA VAL A 122 13.75 -14.96 -6.35
C VAL A 122 13.24 -15.58 -5.06
N LEU A 123 11.94 -15.55 -4.83
CA LEU A 123 11.29 -16.14 -3.66
C LEU A 123 11.14 -17.66 -3.75
N GLY A 124 11.55 -18.30 -4.85
CA GLY A 124 11.52 -19.76 -4.99
C GLY A 124 10.13 -20.40 -5.00
N LEU A 125 9.10 -19.68 -5.46
CA LEU A 125 7.71 -20.14 -5.45
C LEU A 125 7.39 -21.18 -6.53
N GLY A 126 8.37 -21.58 -7.36
CA GLY A 126 8.15 -22.51 -8.47
C GLY A 126 7.37 -21.91 -9.65
N ILE A 127 7.07 -20.60 -9.59
CA ILE A 127 6.40 -19.84 -10.64
C ILE A 127 7.48 -19.21 -11.52
N ASN A 128 7.48 -19.57 -12.80
CA ASN A 128 8.45 -19.05 -13.76
C ASN A 128 7.99 -17.76 -14.43
N ARG A 129 6.68 -17.67 -14.68
CA ARG A 129 6.10 -16.53 -15.38
C ARG A 129 4.67 -16.29 -14.88
N VAL A 130 4.34 -15.01 -14.73
CA VAL A 130 2.97 -14.53 -14.61
C VAL A 130 2.55 -13.96 -15.96
N ASN A 131 1.36 -14.24 -16.41
CA ASN A 131 0.84 -13.77 -17.69
C ASN A 131 -0.64 -13.41 -17.56
N VAL A 132 -1.13 -12.54 -18.44
CA VAL A 132 -2.56 -12.29 -18.61
C VAL A 132 -2.98 -12.86 -19.95
N GLU A 133 -3.88 -13.83 -19.93
CA GLU A 133 -4.52 -14.35 -21.13
C GLU A 133 -5.85 -13.64 -21.37
N THR A 134 -6.12 -13.35 -22.64
CA THR A 134 -7.36 -12.69 -23.05
C THR A 134 -7.96 -13.48 -24.19
N GLU A 135 -9.21 -13.89 -24.04
CA GLU A 135 -9.95 -14.67 -25.01
C GLU A 135 -11.34 -14.09 -25.27
N ASN A 136 -12.03 -14.60 -26.30
CA ASN A 136 -13.40 -14.20 -26.57
C ASN A 136 -14.32 -14.66 -25.44
N PHE A 137 -15.19 -13.79 -24.96
CA PHE A 137 -16.06 -14.10 -23.82
C PHE A 137 -17.09 -15.20 -24.17
N GLU A 138 -17.60 -15.25 -25.40
CA GLU A 138 -18.54 -16.31 -25.80
C GLU A 138 -17.88 -17.68 -25.83
N ASP A 139 -16.64 -17.76 -26.34
CA ASP A 139 -15.88 -19.02 -26.37
C ASP A 139 -15.58 -19.49 -24.95
N TRP A 140 -15.16 -18.56 -24.08
CA TRP A 140 -14.89 -18.83 -22.67
C TRP A 140 -16.14 -19.35 -21.94
N MET A 141 -17.31 -18.73 -22.13
CA MET A 141 -18.58 -19.16 -21.53
C MET A 141 -18.97 -20.58 -21.91
N SER A 142 -18.56 -21.06 -23.08
CA SER A 142 -18.90 -22.41 -23.56
C SER A 142 -18.20 -23.53 -22.74
N THR A 143 -17.14 -23.19 -22.02
CA THR A 143 -16.25 -24.14 -21.32
C THR A 143 -16.21 -23.92 -19.81
N HIS A 144 -16.78 -22.80 -19.29
CA HIS A 144 -16.70 -22.42 -17.89
C HIS A 144 -18.09 -22.21 -17.26
N ASP A 145 -18.16 -22.35 -15.93
CA ASP A 145 -19.37 -22.03 -15.18
C ASP A 145 -19.55 -20.51 -15.08
N ILE A 146 -20.69 -20.03 -15.54
CA ILE A 146 -21.07 -18.60 -15.59
C ILE A 146 -22.09 -18.21 -14.53
N SER A 147 -22.47 -19.11 -13.63
CA SER A 147 -23.56 -18.91 -12.64
C SER A 147 -23.34 -17.68 -11.75
N ASN A 148 -22.10 -17.29 -11.52
CA ASN A 148 -21.72 -16.16 -10.66
C ASN A 148 -21.43 -14.88 -11.43
N LEU A 149 -21.64 -14.81 -12.76
CA LEU A 149 -21.39 -13.61 -13.53
C LEU A 149 -22.62 -12.69 -13.58
N PRO A 150 -22.43 -11.36 -13.55
CA PRO A 150 -23.52 -10.40 -13.64
C PRO A 150 -24.01 -10.23 -15.08
N MET A 151 -24.64 -11.28 -15.63
CA MET A 151 -25.01 -11.37 -17.04
C MET A 151 -25.86 -10.20 -17.55
N ASP A 152 -26.68 -9.59 -16.67
CA ASP A 152 -27.51 -8.44 -17.06
C ASP A 152 -26.64 -7.22 -17.37
N LYS A 153 -25.63 -6.94 -16.52
CA LYS A 153 -24.67 -5.85 -16.76
C LYS A 153 -23.81 -6.10 -18.00
N LEU A 154 -23.42 -7.36 -18.21
CA LEU A 154 -22.61 -7.75 -19.37
C LEU A 154 -23.36 -7.58 -20.69
N LYS A 155 -24.65 -7.92 -20.75
CA LYS A 155 -25.47 -7.74 -21.96
C LYS A 155 -25.64 -6.27 -22.36
N GLU A 156 -25.65 -5.36 -21.38
CA GLU A 156 -25.80 -3.92 -21.61
C GLU A 156 -24.47 -3.22 -21.93
N MET A 157 -23.35 -3.89 -21.69
CA MET A 157 -22.01 -3.34 -21.85
C MET A 157 -21.70 -3.12 -23.35
N ARG A 158 -21.50 -1.86 -23.76
CA ARG A 158 -21.16 -1.48 -25.14
C ARG A 158 -19.70 -1.06 -25.31
N SER A 159 -19.08 -0.60 -24.22
CA SER A 159 -17.67 -0.18 -24.16
C SER A 159 -17.19 -0.18 -22.72
N GLY A 160 -15.88 -0.14 -22.53
CA GLY A 160 -15.25 -0.03 -21.21
C GLY A 160 -14.78 -1.37 -20.66
N VAL A 161 -14.43 -1.35 -19.38
CA VAL A 161 -13.90 -2.51 -18.65
C VAL A 161 -14.74 -2.74 -17.41
N LEU A 162 -15.22 -3.95 -17.22
CA LEU A 162 -15.81 -4.42 -15.97
C LEU A 162 -14.81 -5.35 -15.30
N SER A 163 -14.29 -4.94 -14.14
CA SER A 163 -13.51 -5.84 -13.29
C SER A 163 -14.46 -6.41 -12.24
N GLU A 164 -14.68 -7.72 -12.29
CA GLU A 164 -15.46 -8.40 -11.28
C GLU A 164 -14.55 -8.97 -10.21
N VAL A 165 -14.76 -8.54 -8.98
CA VAL A 165 -14.08 -9.07 -7.80
C VAL A 165 -15.13 -9.76 -6.96
N VAL A 166 -15.20 -11.09 -7.07
CA VAL A 166 -16.04 -11.90 -6.18
C VAL A 166 -15.26 -12.23 -4.90
N ASP A 167 -13.99 -12.51 -5.05
CA ASP A 167 -12.98 -12.64 -3.98
C ASP A 167 -11.57 -12.52 -4.61
N PHE A 168 -10.52 -12.59 -3.78
CA PHE A 168 -9.12 -12.53 -4.26
C PHE A 168 -8.77 -13.56 -5.35
N ARG A 169 -9.49 -14.68 -5.41
CA ARG A 169 -9.22 -15.79 -6.32
C ARG A 169 -10.09 -15.80 -7.58
N ASN A 170 -11.17 -15.01 -7.58
CA ASN A 170 -12.10 -14.94 -8.71
C ASN A 170 -12.02 -13.64 -9.48
N THR A 171 -10.83 -13.02 -9.51
CA THR A 171 -10.62 -11.80 -10.25
C THR A 171 -10.53 -12.07 -11.74
N ARG A 172 -11.48 -11.54 -12.47
CA ARG A 172 -11.53 -11.55 -13.93
C ARG A 172 -11.82 -10.15 -14.42
N SER A 173 -11.32 -9.81 -15.57
CA SER A 173 -11.63 -8.52 -16.22
C SER A 173 -12.33 -8.78 -17.53
N ILE A 174 -13.51 -8.21 -17.71
CA ILE A 174 -14.27 -8.27 -18.95
C ILE A 174 -14.21 -6.89 -19.60
N SER A 175 -13.80 -6.84 -20.86
CA SER A 175 -13.67 -5.62 -21.65
C SER A 175 -14.42 -5.75 -22.96
N VAL A 176 -14.80 -4.62 -23.55
CA VAL A 176 -15.28 -4.58 -24.93
C VAL A 176 -14.20 -3.94 -25.79
N GLU A 177 -13.63 -4.74 -26.69
CA GLU A 177 -12.60 -4.34 -27.64
C GLU A 177 -13.13 -4.56 -29.06
N ASP A 178 -13.15 -3.52 -29.87
CA ASP A 178 -13.70 -3.55 -31.24
C ASP A 178 -15.14 -4.10 -31.35
N GLY A 179 -15.96 -3.81 -30.34
CA GLY A 179 -17.34 -4.29 -30.25
C GLY A 179 -17.51 -5.73 -29.82
N VAL A 180 -16.42 -6.43 -29.50
CA VAL A 180 -16.41 -7.82 -29.04
C VAL A 180 -16.10 -7.86 -27.53
N GLN A 181 -16.89 -8.61 -26.79
CA GLN A 181 -16.60 -8.87 -25.37
C GLN A 181 -15.46 -9.85 -25.24
N LYS A 182 -14.46 -9.48 -24.43
CA LYS A 182 -13.30 -10.29 -24.10
C LYS A 182 -13.16 -10.45 -22.59
N ILE A 183 -12.70 -11.61 -22.17
CA ILE A 183 -12.36 -11.91 -20.80
C ILE A 183 -10.85 -12.04 -20.65
N SER A 184 -10.31 -11.43 -19.61
CA SER A 184 -8.89 -11.52 -19.25
C SER A 184 -8.74 -12.17 -17.88
N GLN A 185 -7.82 -13.11 -17.77
CA GLN A 185 -7.51 -13.85 -16.55
C GLN A 185 -6.01 -13.97 -16.34
N MET A 186 -5.58 -14.13 -15.08
CA MET A 186 -4.17 -14.30 -14.75
C MET A 186 -3.77 -15.75 -14.75
N LEU A 187 -2.67 -16.06 -15.41
CA LEU A 187 -2.08 -17.40 -15.47
C LEU A 187 -0.67 -17.41 -14.89
N PHE A 188 -0.37 -18.48 -14.20
CA PHE A 188 0.90 -18.75 -13.53
C PHE A 188 1.57 -19.95 -14.16
N GLN A 189 2.64 -19.71 -14.92
CA GLN A 189 3.40 -20.80 -15.51
C GLN A 189 4.29 -21.46 -14.46
N GLN A 190 4.06 -22.73 -14.21
CA GLN A 190 4.84 -23.55 -13.30
C GLN A 190 5.57 -24.65 -14.05
N PHE A 191 6.81 -24.95 -13.65
CA PHE A 191 7.54 -26.07 -14.18
C PHE A 191 7.36 -27.33 -13.35
N GLY A 192 7.05 -28.41 -14.02
CA GLY A 192 7.07 -29.75 -13.47
C GLY A 192 8.38 -30.48 -13.77
N LYS A 193 8.44 -31.77 -13.43
CA LYS A 193 9.57 -32.64 -13.75
C LYS A 193 9.73 -32.79 -15.28
N ASN A 194 10.97 -33.01 -15.73
CA ASN A 194 11.32 -33.29 -17.13
C ASN A 194 10.99 -32.14 -18.13
N GLY A 195 11.01 -30.89 -17.69
CA GLY A 195 10.75 -29.74 -18.56
C GLY A 195 9.27 -29.52 -18.90
N PHE A 196 8.38 -30.27 -18.29
CA PHE A 196 6.93 -30.04 -18.43
C PHE A 196 6.60 -28.67 -17.81
N SER A 197 5.84 -27.85 -18.52
CA SER A 197 5.29 -26.60 -17.97
C SER A 197 3.76 -26.60 -18.11
N LYS A 198 3.10 -26.01 -17.12
CA LYS A 198 1.65 -25.85 -17.12
C LYS A 198 1.30 -24.44 -16.66
N ASP A 199 0.39 -23.83 -17.37
CA ASP A 199 -0.25 -22.60 -16.96
C ASP A 199 -1.39 -22.96 -15.99
N MET A 200 -1.39 -22.33 -14.84
CA MET A 200 -2.35 -22.57 -13.77
C MET A 200 -3.09 -21.28 -13.46
N ASP A 201 -4.39 -21.37 -13.28
CA ASP A 201 -5.26 -20.28 -12.87
C ASP A 201 -4.89 -19.77 -11.47
N ILE A 202 -5.24 -18.52 -11.18
CA ILE A 202 -5.09 -17.89 -9.86
C ILE A 202 -5.78 -18.70 -8.76
N GLN A 203 -6.90 -19.37 -9.06
CA GLN A 203 -7.63 -20.24 -8.12
C GLN A 203 -6.80 -21.41 -7.63
N ALA A 204 -5.86 -21.88 -8.42
CA ALA A 204 -4.97 -22.98 -8.07
C ALA A 204 -3.75 -22.53 -7.24
N GLN A 205 -3.59 -21.23 -6.98
CA GLN A 205 -2.48 -20.68 -6.22
C GLN A 205 -2.78 -20.68 -4.71
N SER A 206 -1.73 -20.64 -3.89
CA SER A 206 -1.88 -20.42 -2.44
C SER A 206 -2.30 -18.99 -2.11
N ASP A 207 -2.92 -18.77 -0.94
CA ASP A 207 -3.28 -17.43 -0.48
C ASP A 207 -2.07 -16.49 -0.41
N GLY A 208 -0.92 -17.02 0.01
CA GLY A 208 0.34 -16.27 0.05
C GLY A 208 0.82 -15.84 -1.34
N THR A 209 0.69 -16.70 -2.34
CA THR A 209 1.02 -16.36 -3.74
C THR A 209 0.10 -15.25 -4.26
N VAL A 210 -1.19 -15.35 -3.99
CA VAL A 210 -2.19 -14.34 -4.40
C VAL A 210 -1.94 -13.01 -3.68
N ARG A 211 -1.63 -13.07 -2.39
CA ARG A 211 -1.27 -11.86 -1.62
C ARG A 211 -0.02 -11.19 -2.17
N LEU A 212 1.06 -11.94 -2.41
CA LEU A 212 2.27 -11.41 -3.03
C LEU A 212 1.99 -10.76 -4.38
N LEU A 213 1.18 -11.41 -5.23
CA LEU A 213 0.77 -10.85 -6.51
C LEU A 213 0.08 -9.49 -6.35
N SER A 214 -0.81 -9.37 -5.37
CA SER A 214 -1.53 -8.12 -5.10
C SER A 214 -0.61 -6.97 -4.66
N LEU A 215 0.53 -7.29 -4.05
CA LEU A 215 1.54 -6.33 -3.60
C LEU A 215 2.50 -5.91 -4.73
N VAL A 216 2.63 -6.71 -5.79
CA VAL A 216 3.61 -6.48 -6.87
C VAL A 216 3.56 -5.06 -7.46
N PRO A 217 2.41 -4.49 -7.82
CA PRO A 217 2.38 -3.14 -8.39
C PRO A 217 2.97 -2.09 -7.43
N ALA A 218 2.62 -2.15 -6.16
CA ALA A 218 3.13 -1.21 -5.16
C ALA A 218 4.64 -1.42 -4.89
N LEU A 219 5.10 -2.67 -4.82
CA LEU A 219 6.52 -2.98 -4.70
C LEU A 219 7.31 -2.49 -5.92
N TYR A 220 6.73 -2.61 -7.12
CA TYR A 220 7.31 -2.06 -8.34
C TYR A 220 7.43 -0.54 -8.23
N ASP A 221 6.39 0.15 -7.79
CA ASP A 221 6.37 1.60 -7.60
C ASP A 221 7.45 2.05 -6.59
N ALA A 222 7.58 1.37 -5.45
CA ALA A 222 8.62 1.67 -4.48
C ALA A 222 10.03 1.41 -5.03
N MET A 223 10.26 0.34 -5.79
CA MET A 223 11.59 -0.03 -6.29
C MET A 223 12.00 0.72 -7.55
N LYS A 224 11.08 1.07 -8.43
CA LYS A 224 11.36 1.57 -9.78
C LYS A 224 10.86 2.98 -10.04
N SER A 225 9.85 3.44 -9.30
CA SER A 225 9.24 4.76 -9.48
C SER A 225 9.53 5.73 -8.33
N ALA A 226 10.39 5.33 -7.39
CA ALA A 226 10.79 6.14 -6.22
C ALA A 226 9.63 6.59 -5.30
N LYS A 227 8.52 5.84 -5.28
CA LYS A 227 7.34 6.17 -4.46
C LYS A 227 7.48 5.68 -3.02
N THR A 228 6.68 6.27 -2.14
CA THR A 228 6.49 5.79 -0.76
C THR A 228 5.32 4.83 -0.71
N VAL A 229 5.57 3.62 -0.23
CA VAL A 229 4.56 2.57 -0.09
C VAL A 229 4.42 2.17 1.37
N ILE A 230 3.19 2.21 1.89
CA ILE A 230 2.84 1.75 3.24
C ILE A 230 2.00 0.49 3.11
N ILE A 231 2.43 -0.61 3.75
CA ILE A 231 1.72 -1.89 3.73
C ILE A 231 1.38 -2.30 5.16
N ASP A 232 0.09 -2.41 5.44
CA ASP A 232 -0.37 -2.94 6.73
C ASP A 232 -0.38 -4.47 6.69
N GLU A 233 0.20 -5.10 7.72
CA GLU A 233 0.38 -6.55 7.83
C GLU A 233 1.01 -7.17 6.55
N LEU A 234 2.26 -6.78 6.26
CA LEU A 234 3.00 -7.31 5.11
C LEU A 234 3.05 -8.84 5.09
N ASP A 235 3.11 -9.46 6.27
CA ASP A 235 3.21 -10.90 6.46
C ASP A 235 1.87 -11.66 6.40
N HIS A 236 0.75 -10.95 6.19
CA HIS A 236 -0.56 -11.62 6.12
C HIS A 236 -0.59 -12.70 5.04
N SER A 237 -0.87 -13.94 5.44
CA SER A 237 -0.87 -15.14 4.58
C SER A 237 0.48 -15.50 3.93
N ILE A 238 1.56 -14.79 4.21
CA ILE A 238 2.89 -15.03 3.63
C ILE A 238 3.78 -15.72 4.67
N HIS A 239 4.48 -16.78 4.25
CA HIS A 239 5.41 -17.48 5.12
C HIS A 239 6.56 -16.56 5.55
N SER A 240 6.95 -16.58 6.84
CA SER A 240 7.96 -15.71 7.44
C SER A 240 9.29 -15.65 6.67
N HIS A 241 9.74 -16.79 6.13
CA HIS A 241 10.94 -16.82 5.29
C HIS A 241 10.79 -15.98 4.00
N LEU A 242 9.61 -16.02 3.38
CA LEU A 242 9.34 -15.24 2.17
C LEU A 242 9.26 -13.74 2.47
N VAL A 243 8.67 -13.36 3.62
CA VAL A 243 8.65 -11.97 4.08
C VAL A 243 10.07 -11.46 4.27
N ARG A 244 10.92 -12.23 4.95
CA ARG A 244 12.32 -11.88 5.16
C ARG A 244 13.07 -11.70 3.83
N GLU A 245 12.93 -12.63 2.90
CA GLU A 245 13.60 -12.56 1.59
C GLU A 245 13.07 -11.40 0.75
N LEU A 246 11.78 -11.07 0.83
CA LEU A 246 11.18 -9.92 0.16
C LEU A 246 11.74 -8.61 0.69
N VAL A 247 11.79 -8.43 2.02
CA VAL A 247 12.36 -7.22 2.65
C VAL A 247 13.85 -7.12 2.33
N ARG A 248 14.61 -8.22 2.40
CA ARG A 248 16.01 -8.25 2.02
C ARG A 248 16.22 -7.87 0.56
N TYR A 249 15.38 -8.39 -0.34
CA TYR A 249 15.45 -8.06 -1.76
C TYR A 249 15.19 -6.56 -1.96
N PHE A 250 14.18 -5.99 -1.30
CA PHE A 250 13.93 -4.55 -1.35
C PHE A 250 15.14 -3.75 -0.85
N SER A 251 15.68 -4.07 0.34
CA SER A 251 16.81 -3.36 0.94
C SER A 251 18.11 -3.45 0.13
N SER A 252 18.23 -4.44 -0.76
CA SER A 252 19.37 -4.60 -1.66
C SER A 252 19.27 -3.78 -2.96
N GLN A 253 18.12 -3.15 -3.21
CA GLN A 253 17.92 -2.36 -4.43
C GLN A 253 18.46 -0.95 -4.25
N ASP A 254 19.06 -0.42 -5.32
CA ASP A 254 19.41 1.00 -5.42
C ASP A 254 18.14 1.77 -5.85
N THR A 255 17.39 2.25 -4.87
CA THR A 255 16.13 2.97 -5.09
C THR A 255 16.03 4.19 -4.19
N ASN A 256 15.36 5.24 -4.67
CA ASN A 256 14.94 6.40 -3.87
C ASN A 256 13.54 6.22 -3.26
N GLY A 257 12.88 5.11 -3.53
CA GLY A 257 11.58 4.81 -2.94
C GLY A 257 11.67 4.33 -1.51
N GLN A 258 10.56 4.38 -0.81
CA GLN A 258 10.47 3.99 0.59
C GLN A 258 9.39 2.92 0.79
N LEU A 259 9.73 1.86 1.52
CA LEU A 259 8.79 0.83 1.96
C LEU A 259 8.63 0.92 3.47
N ILE A 260 7.41 1.24 3.92
CA ILE A 260 7.00 1.23 5.33
C ILE A 260 6.00 0.08 5.49
N PHE A 261 6.16 -0.75 6.50
CA PHE A 261 5.22 -1.84 6.71
C PHE A 261 5.04 -2.18 8.19
N THR A 262 3.87 -2.68 8.55
CA THR A 262 3.63 -3.33 9.84
C THR A 262 3.78 -4.84 9.68
N THR A 263 4.23 -5.52 10.73
CA THR A 263 4.41 -6.98 10.72
C THR A 263 4.46 -7.56 12.13
N HIS A 264 4.10 -8.82 12.27
CA HIS A 264 4.31 -9.62 13.48
C HIS A 264 5.55 -10.51 13.41
N GLN A 265 6.37 -10.39 12.35
CA GLN A 265 7.53 -11.27 12.11
C GLN A 265 8.77 -10.81 12.88
N THR A 266 8.99 -11.39 14.06
CA THR A 266 10.14 -11.07 14.91
C THR A 266 11.48 -11.42 14.28
N CYS A 267 11.50 -12.40 13.36
CA CYS A 267 12.72 -12.80 12.65
C CYS A 267 13.38 -11.67 11.83
N LEU A 268 12.66 -10.59 11.54
CA LEU A 268 13.22 -9.40 10.89
C LEU A 268 14.14 -8.58 11.80
N LEU A 269 13.98 -8.69 13.12
CA LEU A 269 14.77 -7.91 14.08
C LEU A 269 16.27 -8.27 14.14
N ASN A 270 16.65 -9.45 13.66
CA ASN A 270 18.05 -9.92 13.65
C ASN A 270 18.71 -9.88 12.30
N GLN A 271 18.19 -9.07 11.39
CA GLN A 271 18.74 -9.03 10.04
C GLN A 271 19.76 -7.90 9.89
N ASP A 272 20.87 -8.21 9.30
CA ASP A 272 21.99 -7.29 8.99
C ASP A 272 21.64 -6.31 7.84
N PHE A 273 20.50 -6.50 7.16
CA PHE A 273 19.97 -5.59 6.14
C PHE A 273 18.99 -4.54 6.68
N LEU A 274 18.64 -4.58 7.98
CA LEU A 274 17.82 -3.57 8.64
C LEU A 274 18.63 -2.91 9.78
N ARG A 275 18.52 -1.60 9.87
CA ARG A 275 19.12 -0.81 10.95
C ARG A 275 18.14 -0.68 12.13
N THR A 276 18.66 -0.39 13.32
CA THR A 276 17.84 -0.18 14.52
C THR A 276 16.92 1.03 14.40
N ASP A 277 17.30 2.05 13.63
CA ASP A 277 16.48 3.24 13.36
C ASP A 277 15.34 2.99 12.35
N GLU A 278 15.39 1.87 11.64
CA GLU A 278 14.32 1.42 10.72
C GLU A 278 13.27 0.56 11.43
N ALA A 279 13.57 0.04 12.62
CA ALA A 279 12.66 -0.79 13.41
C ALA A 279 11.95 0.04 14.49
N TRP A 280 10.61 0.03 14.43
CA TRP A 280 9.75 0.78 15.34
C TRP A 280 8.83 -0.16 16.09
N MET A 281 8.74 0.03 17.40
CA MET A 281 7.88 -0.74 18.30
C MET A 281 6.59 0.05 18.55
N VAL A 282 5.46 -0.65 18.59
CA VAL A 282 4.16 -0.06 18.90
C VAL A 282 3.54 -0.81 20.07
N GLU A 283 3.21 -0.11 21.14
CA GLU A 283 2.53 -0.69 22.29
C GLU A 283 1.29 0.10 22.68
N LYS A 284 0.33 -0.57 23.30
CA LYS A 284 -0.84 0.06 23.89
C LYS A 284 -0.61 0.30 25.36
N LYS A 285 -0.59 1.57 25.77
CA LYS A 285 -0.40 1.98 27.16
C LYS A 285 -1.37 3.11 27.50
N ASP A 286 -1.98 3.04 28.68
CA ASP A 286 -2.90 4.06 29.23
C ASP A 286 -4.04 4.45 28.25
N GLY A 287 -4.50 3.48 27.45
CA GLY A 287 -5.58 3.67 26.47
C GLY A 287 -5.12 4.28 25.14
N GLY A 288 -3.86 4.68 25.00
CA GLY A 288 -3.24 5.18 23.76
C GLY A 288 -2.28 4.19 23.13
N SER A 289 -1.93 4.43 21.85
CA SER A 289 -0.85 3.72 21.15
C SER A 289 0.41 4.59 21.21
N HIS A 290 1.51 4.00 21.63
CA HIS A 290 2.82 4.64 21.71
C HIS A 290 3.76 3.97 20.72
N MET A 291 4.44 4.76 19.91
CA MET A 291 5.42 4.29 18.93
C MET A 291 6.79 4.87 19.28
N TYR A 292 7.81 4.03 19.29
CA TYR A 292 9.19 4.41 19.60
C TYR A 292 10.17 3.57 18.78
N SER A 293 11.35 4.14 18.52
CA SER A 293 12.38 3.47 17.72
C SER A 293 13.17 2.45 18.55
N LEU A 294 13.55 1.35 17.94
CA LEU A 294 14.50 0.43 18.53
C LEU A 294 15.87 1.11 18.78
N ASN A 295 16.18 2.17 18.04
CA ASN A 295 17.38 2.99 18.21
C ASN A 295 17.39 3.80 19.50
N ASP A 296 16.24 3.97 20.18
CA ASP A 296 16.18 4.65 21.49
C ASP A 296 16.80 3.79 22.62
N PHE A 297 17.06 2.52 22.35
CA PHE A 297 17.70 1.59 23.25
C PHE A 297 19.20 1.48 22.95
N LYS A 298 20.02 1.38 24.01
CA LYS A 298 21.47 1.15 23.87
C LYS A 298 21.73 -0.33 23.57
N ILE A 299 21.69 -0.69 22.29
CA ILE A 299 21.89 -2.06 21.83
C ILE A 299 23.35 -2.24 21.42
N HIS A 300 24.05 -3.21 22.03
CA HIS A 300 25.39 -3.60 21.60
C HIS A 300 25.30 -4.57 20.43
N ASN A 301 26.21 -4.45 19.46
CA ASN A 301 26.27 -5.25 18.22
C ASN A 301 26.33 -6.78 18.42
N THR A 302 26.61 -7.25 19.64
CA THR A 302 26.67 -8.67 19.98
C THR A 302 25.34 -9.23 20.53
N ILE A 303 24.34 -8.40 20.72
CA ILE A 303 23.04 -8.81 21.29
C ILE A 303 22.13 -9.31 20.17
N ASN A 304 21.56 -10.49 20.39
CA ASN A 304 20.45 -10.96 19.55
C ASN A 304 19.19 -10.14 19.87
N ILE A 305 18.80 -9.27 18.96
CA ILE A 305 17.68 -8.30 19.15
C ILE A 305 16.37 -9.04 19.30
N GLU A 306 16.12 -10.08 18.48
CA GLU A 306 14.90 -10.88 18.54
C GLU A 306 14.74 -11.55 19.92
N ASN A 307 15.79 -12.17 20.45
CA ASN A 307 15.74 -12.76 21.79
C ASN A 307 15.48 -11.70 22.86
N GLY A 308 16.14 -10.54 22.75
CA GLY A 308 15.90 -9.42 23.67
C GLY A 308 14.46 -8.91 23.61
N TYR A 309 13.87 -8.85 22.42
CA TYR A 309 12.46 -8.52 22.25
C TYR A 309 11.55 -9.56 22.89
N MET A 310 11.78 -10.84 22.63
CA MET A 310 10.99 -11.94 23.20
C MET A 310 11.10 -12.03 24.73
N GLU A 311 12.21 -11.55 25.32
CA GLU A 311 12.40 -11.40 26.77
C GLU A 311 11.76 -10.12 27.36
N GLY A 312 11.14 -9.26 26.52
CA GLY A 312 10.48 -8.03 26.96
C GLY A 312 11.40 -6.84 27.18
N ARG A 313 12.66 -6.90 26.77
CA ARG A 313 13.65 -5.83 27.02
C ARG A 313 13.32 -4.51 26.33
N TYR A 314 12.58 -4.58 25.23
CA TYR A 314 12.24 -3.41 24.38
C TYR A 314 10.75 -3.04 24.45
N GLY A 315 9.96 -3.66 25.34
CA GLY A 315 8.52 -3.43 25.39
C GLY A 315 7.75 -4.04 24.21
N ALA A 316 6.55 -3.56 23.97
CA ALA A 316 5.65 -3.94 22.86
C ALA A 316 5.34 -5.45 22.75
N ILE A 317 5.48 -6.20 23.85
CA ILE A 317 5.09 -7.61 23.94
C ILE A 317 3.71 -7.71 24.58
N PRO A 318 2.80 -8.54 24.02
CA PRO A 318 1.51 -8.81 24.64
C PRO A 318 1.69 -9.46 26.01
N PHE A 319 1.12 -8.87 27.06
CA PHE A 319 1.02 -9.51 28.37
C PHE A 319 -0.03 -10.61 28.30
N ILE A 320 0.41 -11.86 28.44
CA ILE A 320 -0.48 -12.99 28.62
C ILE A 320 -0.82 -13.06 30.11
N GLY A 321 -2.04 -12.63 30.45
CA GLY A 321 -2.55 -12.80 31.83
C GLY A 321 -2.72 -14.28 32.18
N GLU A 322 -2.55 -14.63 33.45
CA GLU A 322 -2.89 -15.98 33.95
C GLU A 322 -4.41 -16.22 33.75
N LEU A 323 -4.75 -17.26 33.03
CA LEU A 323 -6.11 -17.79 33.00
C LEU A 323 -6.33 -18.45 34.39
N ASN A 324 -6.99 -17.76 35.30
CA ASN A 324 -7.54 -18.38 36.50
C ASN A 324 -8.63 -19.37 36.04
N MET A 325 -8.26 -20.66 35.92
CA MET A 325 -9.18 -21.77 35.72
C MET A 325 -9.83 -22.14 37.06
#